data_9e860565f20dd5d3a9b136ee4a2e905f
#
_entry.id   9e860565f20dd5d3a9b136ee4a2e905f
#
_cell.length_a   1.000
_cell.length_b   1.000
_cell.length_c   1.000
_cell.angle_alpha   90.00
_cell.angle_beta   90.00
_cell.angle_gamma   90.00
#
_symmetry.space_group_name_H-M   'P 1'
#
loop_
_entity.id
_entity.type
_entity.pdbx_description
1 polymer ?
#
loop_
_entity_poly.entity_id
_entity_poly.type
_entity_poly.pdbx_seq_one_letter_code
_entity_poly.pdbx_strand_id
1 'polypeptide(L)'
;FICNFFGAALQILLGWQYAFMAAGVGMFIGVIVFLLGTKHYGNQTDKKGVQPGDMPFYKIVLFILLPSAVFGVIGWLLKGVTSEANPGGYIFGSDSTDAFIFACIPVIFFYGSLYFKAKVEDKRPIGALLTIFAVVILFWGVFKLNGSALTTWADRYTDREITGTTQTVFNGLKLAKEVEYKKDTVELYDASFRIQKVDGEVQKTVDYPVYFRNVAKDKLPEEGATVSLWATNLSQSINPGWVIILTPLVVAFFTFLRSRKKEPSTPTKIAFGLLISALSVLVMIAAVNMGANGSEKVSVWWLVANYGVITIGELFLSPMGLSVVSKLSPTNITSLMMGGWFLSTSIGNKLSGVLASLWDTYDNKQDFFWINFGLLMFATMLMFILLKQLNKVMQEKGIH
;
A
#
# COMPACT_ATOMS: atom_id res chain seq x y z
N PHE A 1 10.72 3.38 9.72
CA PHE A 1 11.98 2.76 9.29
C PHE A 1 12.47 1.73 10.31
N ILE A 2 12.78 2.15 11.55
CA ILE A 2 13.33 1.28 12.61
C ILE A 2 12.36 0.13 12.98
N CYS A 3 11.05 0.37 12.98
CA CYS A 3 10.05 -0.64 13.34
C CYS A 3 10.15 -1.93 12.51
N ASN A 4 10.47 -1.82 11.22
CA ASN A 4 10.57 -2.99 10.35
C ASN A 4 11.79 -3.85 10.69
N PHE A 5 12.93 -3.23 11.06
CA PHE A 5 14.12 -3.96 11.52
C PHE A 5 13.84 -4.68 12.84
N PHE A 6 13.21 -3.98 13.78
CA PHE A 6 12.85 -4.57 15.06
C PHE A 6 11.82 -5.70 14.90
N GLY A 7 10.81 -5.49 14.06
CA GLY A 7 9.82 -6.50 13.73
C GLY A 7 10.43 -7.72 13.03
N ALA A 8 11.40 -7.53 12.12
CA ALA A 8 12.11 -8.59 11.45
C ALA A 8 12.94 -9.43 12.43
N ALA A 9 13.69 -8.79 13.33
CA ALA A 9 14.47 -9.48 14.34
C ALA A 9 13.57 -10.30 15.28
N LEU A 10 12.47 -9.72 15.77
CA LEU A 10 11.50 -10.43 16.61
C LEU A 10 10.86 -11.61 15.89
N GLN A 11 10.51 -11.46 14.61
CA GLN A 11 9.92 -12.52 13.82
C GLN A 11 10.88 -13.68 13.63
N ILE A 12 12.16 -13.42 13.40
CA ILE A 12 13.19 -14.46 13.24
C ILE A 12 13.46 -15.18 14.57
N LEU A 13 13.56 -14.44 15.68
CA LEU A 13 13.92 -14.98 16.99
C LEU A 13 12.77 -15.70 17.68
N LEU A 14 11.56 -15.14 17.63
CA LEU A 14 10.44 -15.53 18.47
C LEU A 14 9.17 -15.89 17.66
N GLY A 15 9.13 -15.56 16.37
CA GLY A 15 8.00 -15.80 15.48
C GLY A 15 7.04 -14.59 15.34
N TRP A 16 6.08 -14.75 14.44
CA TRP A 16 5.14 -13.70 14.06
C TRP A 16 4.28 -13.18 15.22
N GLN A 17 3.90 -14.06 16.15
CA GLN A 17 3.06 -13.69 17.29
C GLN A 17 3.69 -12.57 18.13
N TYR A 18 4.99 -12.69 18.41
CA TYR A 18 5.73 -11.70 19.20
C TYR A 18 5.99 -10.42 18.44
N ALA A 19 6.19 -10.48 17.13
CA ALA A 19 6.31 -9.28 16.29
C ALA A 19 5.03 -8.44 16.32
N PHE A 20 3.84 -9.09 16.19
CA PHE A 20 2.55 -8.40 16.30
C PHE A 20 2.27 -7.88 17.72
N MET A 21 2.61 -8.67 18.74
CA MET A 21 2.46 -8.25 20.14
C MET A 21 3.30 -6.99 20.43
N ALA A 22 4.54 -6.95 19.97
CA ALA A 22 5.42 -5.79 20.14
C ALA A 22 4.86 -4.52 19.46
N ALA A 23 4.24 -4.66 18.28
CA ALA A 23 3.55 -3.55 17.62
C ALA A 23 2.38 -3.04 18.47
N GLY A 24 1.57 -3.94 19.04
CA GLY A 24 0.48 -3.59 19.96
C GLY A 24 0.98 -2.84 21.20
N VAL A 25 2.03 -3.33 21.85
CA VAL A 25 2.66 -2.67 22.99
C VAL A 25 3.19 -1.27 22.61
N GLY A 26 3.83 -1.14 21.45
CA GLY A 26 4.30 0.14 20.95
C GLY A 26 3.17 1.15 20.73
N MET A 27 2.03 0.72 20.20
CA MET A 27 0.83 1.56 20.06
C MET A 27 0.28 1.99 21.44
N PHE A 28 0.26 1.08 22.43
CA PHE A 28 -0.18 1.40 23.79
C PHE A 28 0.71 2.46 24.44
N ILE A 29 2.03 2.31 24.30
CA ILE A 29 3.00 3.32 24.77
C ILE A 29 2.74 4.67 24.08
N GLY A 30 2.49 4.66 22.76
CA GLY A 30 2.14 5.86 22.00
C GLY A 30 0.90 6.58 22.56
N VAL A 31 -0.16 5.83 22.90
CA VAL A 31 -1.37 6.39 23.53
C VAL A 31 -1.05 7.00 24.90
N ILE A 32 -0.26 6.32 25.72
CA ILE A 32 0.15 6.83 27.05
C ILE A 32 0.93 8.13 26.91
N VAL A 33 1.94 8.16 26.00
CA VAL A 33 2.75 9.37 25.75
C VAL A 33 1.87 10.51 25.24
N PHE A 34 0.91 10.21 24.36
CA PHE A 34 -0.04 11.20 23.85
C PHE A 34 -0.89 11.77 25.00
N LEU A 35 -1.46 10.92 25.85
CA LEU A 35 -2.30 11.35 26.99
C LEU A 35 -1.49 12.17 28.02
N LEU A 36 -0.26 11.76 28.33
CA LEU A 36 0.63 12.52 29.23
C LEU A 36 1.05 13.85 28.62
N GLY A 37 1.19 13.93 27.30
CA GLY A 37 1.53 15.13 26.54
C GLY A 37 0.40 16.17 26.46
N THR A 38 -0.86 15.84 26.84
CA THR A 38 -2.01 16.77 26.73
C THR A 38 -1.81 18.08 27.46
N LYS A 39 -0.98 18.11 28.51
CA LYS A 39 -0.60 19.33 29.23
C LYS A 39 0.14 20.35 28.36
N HIS A 40 0.85 19.90 27.32
CA HIS A 40 1.67 20.76 26.46
C HIS A 40 0.94 21.30 25.24
N TYR A 41 -0.08 20.58 24.73
CA TYR A 41 -0.83 20.98 23.54
C TYR A 41 -2.33 21.18 23.79
N GLY A 42 -2.80 21.00 25.03
CA GLY A 42 -4.20 21.17 25.40
C GLY A 42 -4.79 22.57 25.11
N ASN A 43 -3.96 23.60 25.13
CA ASN A 43 -4.35 24.97 24.77
C ASN A 43 -4.36 25.23 23.25
N GLN A 44 -3.72 24.37 22.46
CA GLN A 44 -3.69 24.49 20.98
C GLN A 44 -4.81 23.66 20.32
N THR A 45 -5.34 22.67 21.02
CA THR A 45 -6.59 22.02 20.66
C THR A 45 -7.74 22.87 21.22
N ASP A 46 -7.88 24.11 20.77
CA ASP A 46 -9.15 24.79 20.90
C ASP A 46 -10.19 23.80 20.38
N LYS A 47 -10.99 23.27 21.32
CA LYS A 47 -12.22 22.57 20.96
C LYS A 47 -13.00 23.61 20.18
N LYS A 48 -12.85 23.62 18.86
CA LYS A 48 -13.76 24.39 18.01
C LYS A 48 -15.13 23.96 18.49
N GLY A 49 -15.81 24.85 19.20
CA GLY A 49 -17.16 24.58 19.65
C GLY A 49 -17.95 24.12 18.44
N VAL A 50 -18.88 23.21 18.62
CA VAL A 50 -19.75 22.71 17.55
C VAL A 50 -20.25 23.92 16.79
N GLN A 51 -19.79 24.09 15.55
CA GLN A 51 -20.18 25.22 14.72
C GLN A 51 -21.60 24.98 14.17
N PRO A 52 -22.40 26.04 13.96
CA PRO A 52 -23.68 25.87 13.30
C PRO A 52 -23.48 25.22 11.93
N GLY A 53 -24.03 24.01 11.77
CA GLY A 53 -23.88 23.23 10.54
C GLY A 53 -22.94 22.02 10.65
N ASP A 54 -22.20 21.87 11.75
CA ASP A 54 -21.42 20.66 11.99
C ASP A 54 -22.34 19.45 12.12
N MET A 55 -21.91 18.32 11.54
CA MET A 55 -22.64 17.07 11.68
C MET A 55 -22.33 16.46 13.05
N PRO A 56 -23.32 16.34 13.96
CA PRO A 56 -23.08 15.75 15.27
C PRO A 56 -22.72 14.28 15.15
N PHE A 57 -21.88 13.78 16.07
CA PHE A 57 -21.32 12.42 16.04
C PHE A 57 -22.39 11.33 15.91
N TYR A 58 -23.53 11.48 16.57
CA TYR A 58 -24.61 10.48 16.48
C TYR A 58 -25.16 10.32 15.05
N LYS A 59 -25.15 11.40 14.23
CA LYS A 59 -25.55 11.31 12.81
C LYS A 59 -24.51 10.56 11.99
N ILE A 60 -23.22 10.70 12.29
CA ILE A 60 -22.14 9.92 11.66
C ILE A 60 -22.35 8.43 11.98
N VAL A 61 -22.62 8.10 13.24
CA VAL A 61 -22.92 6.72 13.63
C VAL A 61 -24.15 6.19 12.90
N LEU A 62 -25.26 6.97 12.88
CA LEU A 62 -26.54 6.52 12.34
C LEU A 62 -26.53 6.41 10.80
N PHE A 63 -25.87 7.35 10.08
CA PHE A 63 -25.94 7.44 8.61
C PHE A 63 -24.73 6.83 7.90
N ILE A 64 -23.63 6.56 8.62
CA ILE A 64 -22.41 5.98 8.03
C ILE A 64 -22.10 4.64 8.71
N LEU A 65 -21.78 4.64 10.00
CA LEU A 65 -21.22 3.46 10.65
C LEU A 65 -22.25 2.31 10.77
N LEU A 66 -23.46 2.61 11.19
CA LEU A 66 -24.50 1.59 11.33
C LEU A 66 -24.92 0.99 9.99
N PRO A 67 -25.24 1.76 8.92
CA PRO A 67 -25.50 1.19 7.61
C PRO A 67 -24.31 0.40 7.06
N SER A 68 -23.08 0.90 7.24
CA SER A 68 -21.88 0.18 6.81
C SER A 68 -21.72 -1.17 7.51
N ALA A 69 -21.97 -1.22 8.81
CA ALA A 69 -21.95 -2.47 9.57
C ALA A 69 -23.03 -3.45 9.09
N VAL A 70 -24.26 -2.97 8.89
CA VAL A 70 -25.36 -3.80 8.38
C VAL A 70 -25.06 -4.34 6.99
N PHE A 71 -24.62 -3.49 6.06
CA PHE A 71 -24.25 -3.92 4.73
C PHE A 71 -23.03 -4.85 4.72
N GLY A 72 -22.07 -4.61 5.63
CA GLY A 72 -20.94 -5.52 5.82
C GLY A 72 -21.37 -6.92 6.26
N VAL A 73 -22.33 -7.02 7.20
CA VAL A 73 -22.91 -8.31 7.61
C VAL A 73 -23.68 -8.94 6.45
N ILE A 74 -24.45 -8.16 5.68
CA ILE A 74 -25.13 -8.66 4.48
C ILE A 74 -24.11 -9.21 3.49
N GLY A 75 -23.03 -8.48 3.19
CA GLY A 75 -21.98 -8.95 2.27
C GLY A 75 -21.28 -10.21 2.76
N TRP A 76 -21.09 -10.36 4.06
CA TRP A 76 -20.53 -11.58 4.66
C TRP A 76 -21.45 -12.79 4.49
N LEU A 77 -22.76 -12.58 4.62
CA LEU A 77 -23.77 -13.65 4.58
C LEU A 77 -24.21 -13.99 3.14
N LEU A 78 -24.11 -13.04 2.21
CA LEU A 78 -24.47 -13.27 0.81
C LEU A 78 -23.48 -14.24 0.16
N LYS A 79 -24.04 -15.26 -0.49
CA LYS A 79 -23.28 -16.22 -1.29
C LYS A 79 -23.70 -16.09 -2.76
N GLY A 80 -22.70 -16.06 -3.62
CA GLY A 80 -22.86 -16.14 -5.07
C GLY A 80 -22.94 -17.58 -5.55
N VAL A 81 -22.69 -17.78 -6.84
CA VAL A 81 -22.69 -19.11 -7.46
C VAL A 81 -21.48 -19.90 -7.00
N THR A 82 -21.71 -21.09 -6.47
CA THR A 82 -20.66 -22.04 -6.12
C THR A 82 -20.17 -22.78 -7.36
N SER A 83 -18.87 -22.99 -7.47
CA SER A 83 -18.22 -23.77 -8.53
C SER A 83 -16.97 -24.45 -7.97
N GLU A 84 -16.35 -25.35 -8.73
CA GLU A 84 -15.07 -25.96 -8.32
C GLU A 84 -13.98 -24.89 -8.05
N ALA A 85 -13.97 -23.81 -8.84
CA ALA A 85 -13.04 -22.68 -8.65
C ALA A 85 -13.46 -21.73 -7.52
N ASN A 86 -14.71 -21.79 -7.06
CA ASN A 86 -15.28 -20.94 -6.01
C ASN A 86 -16.20 -21.73 -5.08
N PRO A 87 -15.68 -22.70 -4.33
CA PRO A 87 -16.51 -23.57 -3.47
C PRO A 87 -17.20 -22.80 -2.34
N GLY A 88 -16.63 -21.66 -1.92
CA GLY A 88 -17.22 -20.80 -0.88
C GLY A 88 -18.34 -19.89 -1.38
N GLY A 89 -18.61 -19.83 -2.68
CA GLY A 89 -19.62 -18.94 -3.27
C GLY A 89 -19.32 -17.47 -3.04
N TYR A 90 -18.06 -17.06 -3.01
CA TYR A 90 -17.67 -15.67 -2.83
C TYR A 90 -18.02 -14.83 -4.05
N ILE A 91 -18.46 -13.58 -3.83
CA ILE A 91 -18.78 -12.63 -4.90
C ILE A 91 -17.49 -11.95 -5.40
N PHE A 92 -16.61 -11.57 -4.48
CA PHE A 92 -15.36 -10.87 -4.75
C PHE A 92 -14.12 -11.59 -4.17
N GLY A 93 -14.15 -12.90 -4.07
CA GLY A 93 -12.99 -13.75 -3.74
C GLY A 93 -12.85 -14.19 -2.29
N SER A 94 -13.51 -13.54 -1.32
CA SER A 94 -13.57 -13.99 0.07
C SER A 94 -14.69 -13.31 0.85
N ASP A 95 -15.18 -13.94 1.93
CA ASP A 95 -16.20 -13.35 2.81
C ASP A 95 -15.79 -11.98 3.34
N SER A 96 -14.53 -11.80 3.72
CA SER A 96 -14.03 -10.51 4.23
C SER A 96 -13.98 -9.44 3.14
N THR A 97 -13.77 -9.81 1.89
CA THR A 97 -13.79 -8.88 0.75
C THR A 97 -15.21 -8.49 0.42
N ASP A 98 -16.11 -9.44 0.39
CA ASP A 98 -17.54 -9.22 0.16
C ASP A 98 -18.12 -8.29 1.25
N ALA A 99 -17.87 -8.59 2.52
CA ALA A 99 -18.27 -7.74 3.64
C ALA A 99 -17.75 -6.30 3.50
N PHE A 100 -16.48 -6.13 3.14
CA PHE A 100 -15.87 -4.80 3.00
C PHE A 100 -16.47 -4.02 1.83
N ILE A 101 -16.63 -4.63 0.66
CA ILE A 101 -17.18 -3.98 -0.53
C ILE A 101 -18.63 -3.56 -0.26
N PHE A 102 -19.44 -4.45 0.33
CA PHE A 102 -20.81 -4.09 0.71
C PHE A 102 -20.84 -2.97 1.75
N ALA A 103 -19.97 -2.99 2.76
CA ALA A 103 -19.87 -1.92 3.75
C ALA A 103 -19.50 -0.56 3.12
N CYS A 104 -18.77 -0.53 2.01
CA CYS A 104 -18.44 0.69 1.29
C CYS A 104 -19.64 1.32 0.58
N ILE A 105 -20.68 0.56 0.24
CA ILE A 105 -21.86 1.04 -0.51
C ILE A 105 -22.54 2.22 0.21
N PRO A 106 -22.99 2.11 1.47
CA PRO A 106 -23.60 3.22 2.19
C PRO A 106 -22.68 4.44 2.32
N VAL A 107 -21.38 4.19 2.46
CA VAL A 107 -20.37 5.26 2.58
C VAL A 107 -20.25 6.05 1.27
N ILE A 108 -20.18 5.35 0.14
CA ILE A 108 -20.15 5.99 -1.18
C ILE A 108 -21.42 6.82 -1.41
N PHE A 109 -22.59 6.25 -1.08
CA PHE A 109 -23.86 6.98 -1.15
C PHE A 109 -23.89 8.20 -0.23
N PHE A 110 -23.36 8.08 0.97
CA PHE A 110 -23.27 9.19 1.91
C PHE A 110 -22.41 10.33 1.34
N TYR A 111 -21.18 10.04 0.91
CA TYR A 111 -20.29 11.05 0.32
C TYR A 111 -20.88 11.64 -0.97
N GLY A 112 -21.51 10.82 -1.82
CA GLY A 112 -22.27 11.29 -2.98
C GLY A 112 -23.41 12.25 -2.59
N SER A 113 -24.15 11.93 -1.50
CA SER A 113 -25.22 12.79 -1.00
C SER A 113 -24.74 14.16 -0.54
N LEU A 114 -23.50 14.28 -0.04
CA LEU A 114 -22.90 15.57 0.31
C LEU A 114 -22.79 16.49 -0.89
N TYR A 115 -22.41 15.95 -2.05
CA TYR A 115 -22.35 16.71 -3.29
C TYR A 115 -23.74 17.21 -3.72
N PHE A 116 -24.75 16.33 -3.71
CA PHE A 116 -26.12 16.71 -4.15
C PHE A 116 -26.80 17.71 -3.21
N LYS A 117 -26.56 17.58 -1.89
CA LYS A 117 -27.13 18.46 -0.86
C LYS A 117 -26.34 19.75 -0.63
N ALA A 118 -25.14 19.87 -1.21
CA ALA A 118 -24.28 21.04 -1.05
C ALA A 118 -24.90 22.29 -1.65
N LYS A 119 -24.60 23.45 -1.08
CA LYS A 119 -24.90 24.76 -1.69
C LYS A 119 -24.17 24.89 -3.02
N VAL A 120 -24.69 25.72 -3.92
CA VAL A 120 -24.14 25.89 -5.27
C VAL A 120 -22.65 26.26 -5.26
N GLU A 121 -22.23 27.10 -4.30
CA GLU A 121 -20.83 27.52 -4.09
C GLU A 121 -19.89 26.39 -3.62
N ASP A 122 -20.41 25.35 -2.92
CA ASP A 122 -19.66 24.24 -2.35
C ASP A 122 -19.67 22.99 -3.23
N LYS A 123 -20.58 22.90 -4.21
CA LYS A 123 -20.68 21.73 -5.09
C LYS A 123 -19.38 21.45 -5.85
N ARG A 124 -18.78 22.50 -6.43
CA ARG A 124 -17.53 22.34 -7.20
C ARG A 124 -16.37 21.86 -6.33
N PRO A 125 -16.08 22.48 -5.16
CA PRO A 125 -15.05 21.97 -4.24
C PRO A 125 -15.27 20.52 -3.79
N ILE A 126 -16.50 20.18 -3.37
CA ILE A 126 -16.82 18.81 -2.93
C ILE A 126 -16.66 17.82 -4.09
N GLY A 127 -17.16 18.14 -5.29
CA GLY A 127 -17.00 17.31 -6.47
C GLY A 127 -15.52 17.07 -6.82
N ALA A 128 -14.69 18.12 -6.74
CA ALA A 128 -13.25 18.04 -6.95
C ALA A 128 -12.58 17.09 -5.95
N LEU A 129 -12.94 17.20 -4.66
CA LEU A 129 -12.41 16.31 -3.63
C LEU A 129 -12.83 14.85 -3.83
N LEU A 130 -14.10 14.58 -4.13
CA LEU A 130 -14.59 13.23 -4.39
C LEU A 130 -13.90 12.59 -5.59
N THR A 131 -13.62 13.38 -6.62
CA THR A 131 -12.88 12.93 -7.79
C THR A 131 -11.44 12.56 -7.43
N ILE A 132 -10.75 13.40 -6.66
CA ILE A 132 -9.40 13.11 -6.16
C ILE A 132 -9.42 11.84 -5.32
N PHE A 133 -10.41 11.65 -4.44
CA PHE A 133 -10.55 10.44 -3.62
C PHE A 133 -10.66 9.18 -4.49
N ALA A 134 -11.48 9.20 -5.54
CA ALA A 134 -11.62 8.08 -6.45
C ALA A 134 -10.32 7.72 -7.17
N VAL A 135 -9.58 8.73 -7.64
CA VAL A 135 -8.28 8.53 -8.32
C VAL A 135 -7.22 7.98 -7.35
N VAL A 136 -7.20 8.49 -6.14
CA VAL A 136 -6.22 8.10 -5.10
C VAL A 136 -6.44 6.68 -4.59
N ILE A 137 -7.66 6.13 -4.67
CA ILE A 137 -7.92 4.70 -4.39
C ILE A 137 -7.05 3.81 -5.28
N LEU A 138 -6.94 4.11 -6.58
CA LEU A 138 -6.14 3.32 -7.52
C LEU A 138 -4.64 3.41 -7.16
N PHE A 139 -4.16 4.60 -6.79
CA PHE A 139 -2.78 4.77 -6.32
C PHE A 139 -2.49 3.89 -5.11
N TRP A 140 -3.30 3.97 -4.05
CA TRP A 140 -3.10 3.18 -2.84
C TRP A 140 -3.23 1.68 -3.11
N GLY A 141 -4.10 1.28 -4.05
CA GLY A 141 -4.24 -0.11 -4.48
C GLY A 141 -2.94 -0.69 -5.00
N VAL A 142 -2.27 0.02 -5.88
CA VAL A 142 -0.98 -0.43 -6.44
C VAL A 142 0.18 -0.20 -5.46
N PHE A 143 0.22 0.94 -4.79
CA PHE A 143 1.28 1.27 -3.82
C PHE A 143 1.39 0.23 -2.70
N LYS A 144 0.27 -0.25 -2.19
CA LYS A 144 0.22 -1.22 -1.08
C LYS A 144 0.58 -2.66 -1.48
N LEU A 145 0.82 -2.93 -2.76
CA LEU A 145 1.41 -4.21 -3.21
C LEU A 145 2.82 -4.45 -2.66
N ASN A 146 3.48 -3.42 -2.13
CA ASN A 146 4.76 -3.56 -1.44
C ASN A 146 4.70 -4.54 -0.27
N GLY A 147 3.57 -4.62 0.44
CA GLY A 147 3.35 -5.54 1.56
C GLY A 147 2.89 -6.95 1.16
N SER A 148 2.71 -7.22 -0.12
CA SER A 148 2.20 -8.51 -0.64
C SER A 148 3.01 -8.99 -1.83
N ALA A 149 2.62 -8.64 -3.06
CA ALA A 149 3.26 -9.13 -4.29
C ALA A 149 4.76 -8.79 -4.37
N LEU A 150 5.18 -7.58 -3.97
CA LEU A 150 6.61 -7.23 -3.97
C LEU A 150 7.40 -7.94 -2.87
N THR A 151 6.76 -8.27 -1.74
CA THR A 151 7.40 -9.12 -0.72
C THR A 151 7.57 -10.55 -1.24
N THR A 152 6.57 -11.08 -1.95
CA THR A 152 6.67 -12.39 -2.62
C THR A 152 7.77 -12.36 -3.70
N TRP A 153 7.87 -11.26 -4.47
CA TRP A 153 8.97 -11.06 -5.43
C TRP A 153 10.32 -11.07 -4.73
N ALA A 154 10.45 -10.34 -3.61
CA ALA A 154 11.68 -10.31 -2.82
C ALA A 154 12.07 -11.71 -2.32
N ASP A 155 11.09 -12.53 -1.92
CA ASP A 155 11.33 -13.87 -1.40
C ASP A 155 11.77 -14.86 -2.48
N ARG A 156 11.07 -14.88 -3.61
CA ARG A 156 11.18 -15.97 -4.59
C ARG A 156 12.06 -15.64 -5.78
N TYR A 157 12.12 -14.37 -6.20
CA TYR A 157 12.73 -13.94 -7.45
C TYR A 157 13.98 -13.07 -7.27
N THR A 158 14.26 -12.64 -6.04
CA THR A 158 15.40 -11.77 -5.75
C THR A 158 16.55 -12.56 -5.15
N ASP A 159 17.77 -12.28 -5.60
CA ASP A 159 18.97 -12.75 -4.96
C ASP A 159 19.12 -12.07 -3.59
N ARG A 160 19.02 -12.87 -2.53
CA ARG A 160 19.06 -12.44 -1.14
C ARG A 160 20.32 -12.87 -0.40
N GLU A 161 21.24 -13.48 -1.09
CA GLU A 161 22.48 -13.90 -0.48
C GLU A 161 23.29 -12.69 0.01
N ILE A 162 23.81 -12.81 1.21
CA ILE A 162 24.68 -11.80 1.83
C ILE A 162 25.99 -12.47 2.24
N THR A 163 27.08 -11.79 1.94
CA THR A 163 28.44 -12.28 2.19
C THR A 163 29.30 -11.21 2.86
N GLY A 164 30.44 -11.62 3.40
CA GLY A 164 31.45 -10.72 3.95
C GLY A 164 30.95 -9.87 5.12
N THR A 165 31.29 -8.59 5.12
CA THR A 165 30.93 -7.64 6.19
C THR A 165 29.40 -7.51 6.36
N THR A 166 28.66 -7.52 5.27
CA THR A 166 27.17 -7.44 5.31
C THR A 166 26.59 -8.63 6.05
N GLN A 167 27.09 -9.84 5.81
CA GLN A 167 26.68 -11.05 6.51
C GLN A 167 26.94 -10.93 8.02
N THR A 168 28.14 -10.47 8.40
CA THR A 168 28.50 -10.28 9.82
C THR A 168 27.55 -9.33 10.53
N VAL A 169 27.25 -8.18 9.90
CA VAL A 169 26.33 -7.17 10.47
C VAL A 169 24.91 -7.72 10.58
N PHE A 170 24.38 -8.35 9.53
CA PHE A 170 23.02 -8.87 9.51
C PHE A 170 22.83 -10.04 10.49
N ASN A 171 23.82 -10.94 10.59
CA ASN A 171 23.78 -12.03 11.57
C ASN A 171 23.87 -11.46 13.00
N GLY A 172 24.74 -10.49 13.25
CA GLY A 172 24.83 -9.80 14.55
C GLY A 172 23.53 -9.13 14.99
N LEU A 173 22.83 -8.51 14.05
CA LEU A 173 21.54 -7.86 14.30
C LEU A 173 20.33 -8.83 14.23
N LYS A 174 20.56 -10.12 13.98
CA LYS A 174 19.50 -11.13 13.79
C LYS A 174 18.52 -10.77 12.65
N LEU A 175 19.05 -10.24 11.55
CA LEU A 175 18.30 -9.82 10.36
C LEU A 175 18.53 -10.76 9.17
N ALA A 176 19.35 -11.79 9.35
CA ALA A 176 19.60 -12.84 8.37
C ALA A 176 18.95 -14.15 8.81
N LYS A 177 18.54 -14.93 7.81
CA LYS A 177 18.11 -16.31 7.94
C LYS A 177 19.14 -17.20 7.29
N GLU A 178 19.64 -18.17 8.04
CA GLU A 178 20.52 -19.19 7.50
C GLU A 178 19.70 -20.30 6.86
N VAL A 179 20.09 -20.71 5.64
CA VAL A 179 19.44 -21.76 4.87
C VAL A 179 20.50 -22.73 4.39
N GLU A 180 20.39 -23.99 4.79
CA GLU A 180 21.28 -25.07 4.37
C GLU A 180 20.86 -25.59 2.99
N TYR A 181 21.81 -25.76 2.08
CA TYR A 181 21.58 -26.39 0.78
C TYR A 181 21.57 -27.92 0.95
N LYS A 182 20.44 -28.42 1.40
CA LYS A 182 20.20 -29.83 1.67
C LYS A 182 18.75 -30.18 1.38
N LYS A 183 18.52 -31.40 0.90
CA LYS A 183 17.14 -31.89 0.69
C LYS A 183 16.47 -32.09 2.05
N ASP A 184 15.28 -31.49 2.18
CA ASP A 184 14.41 -31.60 3.36
C ASP A 184 12.96 -31.66 2.92
N THR A 185 12.06 -31.89 3.85
CA THR A 185 10.62 -31.83 3.60
C THR A 185 10.20 -30.39 3.45
N VAL A 186 9.96 -29.97 2.22
CA VAL A 186 9.57 -28.61 1.85
C VAL A 186 8.16 -28.60 1.24
N GLU A 187 7.54 -27.43 1.22
CA GLU A 187 6.27 -27.23 0.51
C GLU A 187 6.46 -27.47 -0.99
N LEU A 188 5.48 -28.12 -1.60
CA LEU A 188 5.49 -28.36 -3.04
C LEU A 188 5.03 -27.11 -3.80
N TYR A 189 5.90 -26.62 -4.67
CA TYR A 189 5.62 -25.48 -5.55
C TYR A 189 5.51 -25.93 -7.01
N ASP A 190 4.63 -25.30 -7.78
CA ASP A 190 4.59 -25.45 -9.25
C ASP A 190 5.73 -24.65 -9.93
N ALA A 191 5.73 -24.65 -11.28
CA ALA A 191 6.73 -23.91 -12.05
C ALA A 191 6.69 -22.38 -11.85
N SER A 192 5.54 -21.86 -11.43
CA SER A 192 5.31 -20.42 -11.17
C SER A 192 5.44 -20.06 -9.68
N PHE A 193 6.05 -20.92 -8.86
CA PHE A 193 6.21 -20.75 -7.41
C PHE A 193 4.88 -20.64 -6.64
N ARG A 194 3.80 -21.22 -7.11
CA ARG A 194 2.55 -21.35 -6.37
C ARG A 194 2.58 -22.59 -5.49
N ILE A 195 2.16 -22.45 -4.24
CA ILE A 195 2.05 -23.58 -3.30
C ILE A 195 0.92 -24.49 -3.79
N GLN A 196 1.23 -25.76 -4.00
CA GLN A 196 0.24 -26.78 -4.37
C GLN A 196 -0.56 -27.23 -3.14
N LYS A 197 -1.88 -27.25 -3.28
CA LYS A 197 -2.80 -27.71 -2.26
C LYS A 197 -3.74 -28.77 -2.84
N VAL A 198 -4.00 -29.80 -2.05
CA VAL A 198 -5.03 -30.83 -2.34
C VAL A 198 -5.97 -30.84 -1.14
N ASP A 199 -7.25 -30.71 -1.38
CA ASP A 199 -8.30 -30.63 -0.34
C ASP A 199 -8.04 -29.53 0.71
N GLY A 200 -7.39 -28.43 0.30
CA GLY A 200 -7.02 -27.31 1.18
C GLY A 200 -5.73 -27.50 1.96
N GLU A 201 -5.14 -28.69 1.97
CA GLU A 201 -3.87 -28.99 2.64
C GLU A 201 -2.68 -28.73 1.72
N VAL A 202 -1.63 -28.10 2.28
CA VAL A 202 -0.37 -27.84 1.57
C VAL A 202 0.36 -29.15 1.32
N GLN A 203 0.63 -29.43 0.05
CA GLN A 203 1.43 -30.60 -0.33
C GLN A 203 2.90 -30.38 0.01
N LYS A 204 3.56 -31.44 0.44
CA LYS A 204 4.99 -31.44 0.78
C LYS A 204 5.74 -32.44 -0.08
N THR A 205 7.00 -32.14 -0.35
CA THR A 205 7.93 -33.02 -1.08
C THR A 205 9.31 -32.96 -0.45
N VAL A 206 10.16 -33.93 -0.77
CA VAL A 206 11.58 -33.89 -0.38
C VAL A 206 12.36 -33.25 -1.49
N ASP A 207 12.77 -32.00 -1.28
CA ASP A 207 13.51 -31.18 -2.25
C ASP A 207 14.40 -30.17 -1.52
N TYR A 208 15.21 -29.44 -2.28
CA TYR A 208 15.98 -28.31 -1.75
C TYR A 208 15.06 -27.15 -1.35
N PRO A 209 15.47 -26.29 -0.39
CA PRO A 209 14.71 -25.10 -0.02
C PRO A 209 14.38 -24.25 -1.24
N VAL A 210 13.17 -23.70 -1.27
CA VAL A 210 12.61 -22.95 -2.43
C VAL A 210 13.51 -21.83 -2.93
N TYR A 211 14.37 -21.27 -2.07
CA TYR A 211 15.34 -20.25 -2.45
C TYR A 211 16.26 -20.71 -3.57
N PHE A 212 16.73 -21.97 -3.56
CA PHE A 212 17.72 -22.47 -4.51
C PHE A 212 17.14 -22.88 -5.86
N ARG A 213 15.81 -22.91 -5.99
CA ARG A 213 15.14 -23.46 -7.18
C ARG A 213 15.44 -22.72 -8.48
N ASN A 214 15.65 -21.40 -8.39
CA ASN A 214 15.98 -20.52 -9.52
C ASN A 214 17.32 -19.78 -9.35
N VAL A 215 18.21 -20.34 -8.55
CA VAL A 215 19.63 -19.96 -8.53
C VAL A 215 20.32 -20.62 -9.72
N ALA A 216 21.14 -19.85 -10.43
CA ALA A 216 21.91 -20.37 -11.55
C ALA A 216 22.79 -21.54 -11.11
N LYS A 217 22.88 -22.60 -11.93
CA LYS A 217 23.55 -23.86 -11.55
C LYS A 217 25.02 -23.70 -11.17
N ASP A 218 25.69 -22.73 -11.75
CA ASP A 218 27.09 -22.36 -11.47
C ASP A 218 27.28 -21.61 -10.16
N LYS A 219 26.18 -21.13 -9.54
CA LYS A 219 26.15 -20.42 -8.26
C LYS A 219 25.56 -21.23 -7.12
N LEU A 220 25.16 -22.47 -7.38
CA LEU A 220 24.66 -23.34 -6.31
C LEU A 220 25.82 -23.69 -5.35
N PRO A 221 25.61 -23.61 -4.04
CA PRO A 221 26.64 -24.02 -3.07
C PRO A 221 26.84 -25.55 -3.07
N GLU A 222 27.88 -26.00 -2.41
CA GLU A 222 28.09 -27.45 -2.16
C GLU A 222 26.97 -27.99 -1.24
N GLU A 223 26.62 -29.27 -1.42
CA GLU A 223 25.60 -29.92 -0.60
C GLU A 223 26.00 -29.90 0.89
N GLY A 224 25.09 -29.42 1.75
CA GLY A 224 25.33 -29.21 3.17
C GLY A 224 25.90 -27.84 3.53
N ALA A 225 26.25 -27.00 2.55
CA ALA A 225 26.69 -25.64 2.82
C ALA A 225 25.53 -24.75 3.28
N THR A 226 25.80 -23.83 4.20
CA THR A 226 24.82 -22.86 4.71
C THR A 226 25.02 -21.51 4.07
N VAL A 227 23.94 -20.94 3.56
CA VAL A 227 23.90 -19.60 2.93
C VAL A 227 23.12 -18.66 3.84
N SER A 228 23.65 -17.46 4.06
CA SER A 228 22.96 -16.40 4.82
C SER A 228 22.13 -15.54 3.88
N LEU A 229 20.84 -15.46 4.12
CA LEU A 229 19.88 -14.66 3.35
C LEU A 229 19.35 -13.52 4.20
N TRP A 230 19.29 -12.29 3.67
CA TRP A 230 18.59 -11.24 4.38
C TRP A 230 17.08 -11.53 4.48
N ALA A 231 16.48 -11.15 5.61
CA ALA A 231 15.07 -11.42 5.89
C ALA A 231 14.15 -10.67 4.92
N THR A 232 13.23 -11.38 4.26
CA THR A 232 12.34 -10.85 3.21
C THR A 232 11.52 -9.65 3.64
N ASN A 233 11.07 -9.61 4.88
CA ASN A 233 10.29 -8.50 5.44
C ASN A 233 11.08 -7.18 5.54
N LEU A 234 12.42 -7.23 5.48
CA LEU A 234 13.24 -6.02 5.36
C LEU A 234 13.01 -5.26 4.05
N SER A 235 12.50 -5.91 3.01
CA SER A 235 12.12 -5.23 1.77
C SER A 235 11.16 -4.06 2.01
N GLN A 236 10.30 -4.18 3.02
CA GLN A 236 9.37 -3.13 3.42
C GLN A 236 10.04 -1.93 4.11
N SER A 237 11.31 -2.06 4.53
CA SER A 237 12.11 -0.95 5.06
C SER A 237 12.67 -0.06 3.95
N ILE A 238 12.69 -0.53 2.71
CA ILE A 238 13.29 0.20 1.58
C ILE A 238 12.49 1.49 1.31
N ASN A 239 11.16 1.42 1.28
CA ASN A 239 10.33 2.61 1.07
C ASN A 239 10.51 3.66 2.18
N PRO A 240 10.36 3.35 3.49
CA PRO A 240 10.65 4.34 4.54
C PRO A 240 12.08 4.87 4.52
N GLY A 241 13.05 4.07 4.10
CA GLY A 241 14.43 4.52 3.88
C GLY A 241 14.49 5.60 2.79
N TRP A 242 13.86 5.36 1.66
CA TRP A 242 13.75 6.34 0.58
C TRP A 242 12.98 7.58 1.00
N VAL A 243 11.92 7.47 1.81
CA VAL A 243 11.19 8.63 2.34
C VAL A 243 12.14 9.56 3.11
N ILE A 244 13.01 9.02 3.97
CA ILE A 244 13.98 9.81 4.73
C ILE A 244 14.96 10.54 3.80
N ILE A 245 15.47 9.86 2.77
CA ILE A 245 16.47 10.40 1.85
C ILE A 245 15.83 11.38 0.86
N LEU A 246 14.68 11.05 0.28
CA LEU A 246 14.08 11.81 -0.80
C LEU A 246 13.25 13.01 -0.30
N THR A 247 12.71 12.99 0.92
CA THR A 247 11.91 14.11 1.44
C THR A 247 12.65 15.44 1.39
N PRO A 248 13.90 15.57 1.92
CA PRO A 248 14.64 16.82 1.81
C PRO A 248 14.87 17.26 0.35
N LEU A 249 15.12 16.32 -0.55
CA LEU A 249 15.37 16.60 -1.97
C LEU A 249 14.10 17.11 -2.66
N VAL A 250 12.96 16.48 -2.41
CA VAL A 250 11.65 16.89 -2.97
C VAL A 250 11.24 18.25 -2.41
N VAL A 251 11.43 18.50 -1.10
CA VAL A 251 11.16 19.79 -0.49
C VAL A 251 12.06 20.88 -1.08
N ALA A 252 13.36 20.63 -1.23
CA ALA A 252 14.31 21.55 -1.87
C ALA A 252 13.91 21.83 -3.32
N PHE A 253 13.52 20.83 -4.08
CA PHE A 253 13.05 20.96 -5.46
C PHE A 253 11.83 21.87 -5.57
N PHE A 254 10.78 21.66 -4.76
CA PHE A 254 9.61 22.55 -4.78
C PHE A 254 9.92 23.95 -4.27
N THR A 255 10.80 24.09 -3.27
CA THR A 255 11.26 25.40 -2.80
C THR A 255 11.99 26.16 -3.91
N PHE A 256 12.84 25.47 -4.67
CA PHE A 256 13.51 26.05 -5.84
C PHE A 256 12.50 26.46 -6.93
N LEU A 257 11.51 25.62 -7.25
CA LEU A 257 10.47 25.99 -8.21
C LEU A 257 9.64 27.19 -7.73
N ARG A 258 9.34 27.26 -6.43
CA ARG A 258 8.61 28.38 -5.82
C ARG A 258 9.40 29.68 -5.92
N SER A 259 10.72 29.65 -5.65
CA SER A 259 11.58 30.85 -5.79
C SER A 259 11.62 31.37 -7.22
N ARG A 260 11.43 30.47 -8.21
CA ARG A 260 11.34 30.78 -9.63
C ARG A 260 9.92 31.14 -10.10
N LYS A 261 8.92 31.17 -9.21
CA LYS A 261 7.50 31.36 -9.55
C LYS A 261 6.96 30.33 -10.56
N LYS A 262 7.55 29.13 -10.58
CA LYS A 262 7.19 28.00 -11.48
C LYS A 262 6.66 26.79 -10.72
N GLU A 263 6.29 26.95 -9.46
CA GLU A 263 5.73 25.85 -8.67
C GLU A 263 4.42 25.38 -9.27
N PRO A 264 4.28 24.05 -9.58
CA PRO A 264 3.02 23.50 -10.08
C PRO A 264 1.91 23.60 -9.04
N SER A 265 0.67 23.72 -9.51
CA SER A 265 -0.49 23.64 -8.62
C SER A 265 -0.58 22.29 -7.92
N THR A 266 -1.26 22.25 -6.79
CA THR A 266 -1.39 21.01 -6.00
C THR A 266 -2.01 19.85 -6.78
N PRO A 267 -3.10 20.02 -7.60
CA PRO A 267 -3.58 18.94 -8.48
C PRO A 267 -2.55 18.49 -9.51
N THR A 268 -1.73 19.41 -10.02
CA THR A 268 -0.67 19.07 -10.97
C THR A 268 0.41 18.22 -10.31
N LYS A 269 0.78 18.52 -9.06
CA LYS A 269 1.72 17.67 -8.29
C LYS A 269 1.17 16.26 -8.07
N ILE A 270 -0.12 16.13 -7.76
CA ILE A 270 -0.80 14.83 -7.62
C ILE A 270 -0.75 14.06 -8.95
N ALA A 271 -1.03 14.72 -10.09
CA ALA A 271 -0.98 14.08 -11.40
C ALA A 271 0.43 13.58 -11.75
N PHE A 272 1.46 14.38 -11.48
CA PHE A 272 2.85 13.93 -11.65
C PHE A 272 3.22 12.82 -10.67
N GLY A 273 2.73 12.85 -9.44
CA GLY A 273 2.92 11.77 -8.47
C GLY A 273 2.38 10.43 -8.99
N LEU A 274 1.18 10.44 -9.56
CA LEU A 274 0.59 9.26 -10.20
C LEU A 274 1.40 8.78 -11.40
N LEU A 275 1.85 9.68 -12.26
CA LEU A 275 2.67 9.34 -13.42
C LEU A 275 4.00 8.69 -13.00
N ILE A 276 4.69 9.28 -12.04
CA ILE A 276 5.95 8.74 -11.52
C ILE A 276 5.72 7.35 -10.90
N SER A 277 4.61 7.18 -10.17
CA SER A 277 4.24 5.88 -9.61
C SER A 277 3.92 4.85 -10.70
N ALA A 278 3.31 5.24 -11.81
CA ALA A 278 3.13 4.35 -12.95
C ALA A 278 4.49 3.93 -13.55
N LEU A 279 5.42 4.88 -13.71
CA LEU A 279 6.76 4.59 -14.23
C LEU A 279 7.56 3.65 -13.32
N SER A 280 7.31 3.64 -12.00
CA SER A 280 7.97 2.68 -11.10
C SER A 280 7.63 1.24 -11.44
N VAL A 281 6.42 0.97 -11.93
CA VAL A 281 6.00 -0.39 -12.31
C VAL A 281 6.80 -0.91 -13.51
N LEU A 282 7.23 -0.02 -14.42
CA LEU A 282 8.08 -0.40 -15.56
C LEU A 282 9.45 -0.95 -15.11
N VAL A 283 9.94 -0.49 -13.95
CA VAL A 283 11.17 -1.04 -13.35
C VAL A 283 10.98 -2.51 -13.01
N MET A 284 9.81 -2.88 -12.46
CA MET A 284 9.49 -4.28 -12.16
C MET A 284 9.29 -5.12 -13.43
N ILE A 285 8.67 -4.57 -14.47
CA ILE A 285 8.55 -5.25 -15.77
C ILE A 285 9.94 -5.55 -16.34
N ALA A 286 10.86 -4.59 -16.26
CA ALA A 286 12.25 -4.82 -16.68
C ALA A 286 12.93 -5.89 -15.82
N ALA A 287 12.69 -5.90 -14.50
CA ALA A 287 13.21 -6.93 -13.61
C ALA A 287 12.71 -8.34 -13.97
N VAL A 288 11.40 -8.48 -14.30
CA VAL A 288 10.83 -9.76 -14.76
C VAL A 288 11.52 -10.24 -16.04
N ASN A 289 11.75 -9.32 -16.98
CA ASN A 289 12.46 -9.65 -18.24
C ASN A 289 13.90 -10.12 -17.97
N MET A 290 14.64 -9.41 -17.11
CA MET A 290 16.02 -9.76 -16.76
C MET A 290 16.14 -11.12 -16.05
N GLY A 291 15.13 -11.49 -15.27
CA GLY A 291 15.06 -12.80 -14.59
C GLY A 291 14.35 -13.89 -15.41
N ALA A 292 14.19 -13.69 -16.73
CA ALA A 292 13.51 -14.62 -17.64
C ALA A 292 12.21 -15.18 -17.02
N ASN A 293 11.34 -14.27 -16.57
CA ASN A 293 10.08 -14.56 -15.86
C ASN A 293 10.25 -15.42 -14.60
N GLY A 294 11.35 -15.25 -13.87
CA GLY A 294 11.60 -15.93 -12.60
C GLY A 294 12.39 -17.25 -12.74
N SER A 295 12.83 -17.60 -13.94
CA SER A 295 13.76 -18.72 -14.14
C SER A 295 15.13 -18.46 -13.52
N GLU A 296 15.50 -17.20 -13.39
CA GLU A 296 16.72 -16.76 -12.74
C GLU A 296 16.46 -15.67 -11.70
N LYS A 297 17.26 -15.65 -10.64
CA LYS A 297 17.18 -14.60 -9.63
C LYS A 297 17.75 -13.29 -10.15
N VAL A 298 17.08 -12.20 -9.79
CA VAL A 298 17.52 -10.84 -10.11
C VAL A 298 18.10 -10.14 -8.91
N SER A 299 18.93 -9.13 -9.15
CA SER A 299 19.53 -8.33 -8.09
C SER A 299 18.47 -7.59 -7.28
N VAL A 300 18.71 -7.43 -5.97
CA VAL A 300 17.89 -6.63 -5.05
C VAL A 300 17.76 -5.16 -5.49
N TRP A 301 18.69 -4.65 -6.28
CA TRP A 301 18.67 -3.27 -6.77
C TRP A 301 17.47 -2.94 -7.66
N TRP A 302 16.83 -3.93 -8.28
CA TRP A 302 15.57 -3.73 -8.98
C TRP A 302 14.45 -3.32 -8.02
N LEU A 303 14.35 -3.97 -6.86
CA LEU A 303 13.41 -3.58 -5.81
C LEU A 303 13.76 -2.20 -5.23
N VAL A 304 15.05 -1.96 -4.94
CA VAL A 304 15.52 -0.67 -4.42
C VAL A 304 15.17 0.46 -5.39
N ALA A 305 15.38 0.27 -6.69
CA ALA A 305 15.04 1.25 -7.72
C ALA A 305 13.53 1.48 -7.83
N ASN A 306 12.73 0.39 -7.87
CA ASN A 306 11.27 0.50 -7.89
C ASN A 306 10.74 1.28 -6.69
N TYR A 307 11.20 0.94 -5.48
CA TYR A 307 10.82 1.67 -4.28
C TYR A 307 11.27 3.13 -4.29
N GLY A 308 12.45 3.43 -4.86
CA GLY A 308 12.93 4.79 -5.02
C GLY A 308 11.99 5.62 -5.89
N VAL A 309 11.63 5.10 -7.06
CA VAL A 309 10.73 5.80 -8.00
C VAL A 309 9.33 5.97 -7.42
N ILE A 310 8.74 4.92 -6.86
CA ILE A 310 7.37 5.01 -6.32
C ILE A 310 7.30 5.94 -5.09
N THR A 311 8.37 6.02 -4.30
CA THR A 311 8.46 6.95 -3.15
C THR A 311 8.47 8.41 -3.60
N ILE A 312 9.11 8.74 -4.72
CA ILE A 312 9.01 10.09 -5.30
C ILE A 312 7.54 10.38 -5.62
N GLY A 313 6.83 9.46 -6.27
CA GLY A 313 5.39 9.58 -6.54
C GLY A 313 4.56 9.78 -5.28
N GLU A 314 4.83 9.02 -4.23
CA GLU A 314 4.17 9.15 -2.93
C GLU A 314 4.40 10.53 -2.29
N LEU A 315 5.62 11.05 -2.31
CA LEU A 315 5.97 12.36 -1.75
C LEU A 315 5.30 13.52 -2.53
N PHE A 316 5.02 13.34 -3.81
CA PHE A 316 4.25 14.28 -4.62
C PHE A 316 2.75 14.22 -4.33
N LEU A 317 2.22 13.08 -3.88
CA LEU A 317 0.78 12.84 -3.72
C LEU A 317 0.32 13.03 -2.28
N SER A 318 0.93 12.35 -1.32
CA SER A 318 0.39 12.22 0.03
C SER A 318 0.31 13.54 0.81
N PRO A 319 1.37 14.37 0.90
CA PRO A 319 1.29 15.65 1.61
C PRO A 319 0.36 16.63 0.91
N MET A 320 0.32 16.59 -0.43
CA MET A 320 -0.50 17.48 -1.24
C MET A 320 -1.98 17.15 -1.11
N GLY A 321 -2.32 15.84 -1.07
CA GLY A 321 -3.69 15.40 -0.90
C GLY A 321 -4.31 15.90 0.41
N LEU A 322 -3.64 15.72 1.54
CA LEU A 322 -4.10 16.23 2.83
C LEU A 322 -4.26 17.76 2.82
N SER A 323 -3.32 18.47 2.20
CA SER A 323 -3.40 19.92 2.06
C SER A 323 -4.61 20.36 1.20
N VAL A 324 -4.88 19.68 0.08
CA VAL A 324 -6.05 19.97 -0.76
C VAL A 324 -7.34 19.74 0.01
N VAL A 325 -7.46 18.61 0.72
CA VAL A 325 -8.65 18.31 1.51
C VAL A 325 -8.92 19.40 2.54
N SER A 326 -7.91 19.79 3.33
CA SER A 326 -8.08 20.81 4.36
C SER A 326 -8.44 22.19 3.81
N LYS A 327 -7.93 22.55 2.63
CA LYS A 327 -8.12 23.88 2.01
C LYS A 327 -9.40 23.98 1.18
N LEU A 328 -9.76 22.93 0.46
CA LEU A 328 -10.97 22.93 -0.40
C LEU A 328 -12.26 22.59 0.34
N SER A 329 -12.17 21.88 1.45
CA SER A 329 -13.38 21.49 2.19
C SER A 329 -14.11 22.70 2.76
N PRO A 330 -15.44 22.75 2.64
CA PRO A 330 -16.24 23.67 3.43
C PRO A 330 -15.95 23.49 4.93
N THR A 331 -15.89 24.60 5.68
CA THR A 331 -15.45 24.62 7.09
C THR A 331 -16.25 23.69 8.00
N ASN A 332 -17.55 23.54 7.73
CA ASN A 332 -18.49 22.71 8.49
C ASN A 332 -18.34 21.20 8.26
N ILE A 333 -17.65 20.76 7.19
CA ILE A 333 -17.47 19.34 6.85
C ILE A 333 -16.00 18.96 6.65
N THR A 334 -15.05 19.82 7.00
CA THR A 334 -13.61 19.56 6.78
C THR A 334 -13.16 18.25 7.45
N SER A 335 -13.53 18.00 8.71
CA SER A 335 -13.19 16.77 9.40
C SER A 335 -13.77 15.53 8.71
N LEU A 336 -14.98 15.64 8.18
CA LEU A 336 -15.64 14.57 7.45
C LEU A 336 -14.92 14.29 6.12
N MET A 337 -14.50 15.34 5.38
CA MET A 337 -13.74 15.17 4.13
C MET A 337 -12.33 14.62 4.40
N MET A 338 -11.70 14.97 5.53
CA MET A 338 -10.45 14.31 5.96
C MET A 338 -10.68 12.81 6.24
N GLY A 339 -11.81 12.45 6.85
CA GLY A 339 -12.25 11.06 6.97
C GLY A 339 -12.39 10.36 5.61
N GLY A 340 -12.92 11.06 4.60
CA GLY A 340 -13.04 10.60 3.22
C GLY A 340 -11.69 10.28 2.57
N TRP A 341 -10.67 11.10 2.83
CA TRP A 341 -9.30 10.84 2.39
C TRP A 341 -8.75 9.53 2.96
N PHE A 342 -8.89 9.32 4.29
CA PHE A 342 -8.46 8.08 4.92
C PHE A 342 -9.28 6.87 4.48
N LEU A 343 -10.57 7.06 4.20
CA LEU A 343 -11.42 6.02 3.62
C LEU A 343 -10.92 5.61 2.23
N SER A 344 -10.51 6.57 1.39
CA SER A 344 -9.91 6.27 0.08
C SER A 344 -8.66 5.41 0.22
N THR A 345 -7.83 5.70 1.21
CA THR A 345 -6.67 4.86 1.57
C THR A 345 -7.09 3.44 1.99
N SER A 346 -8.14 3.33 2.81
CA SER A 346 -8.64 2.03 3.27
C SER A 346 -9.21 1.19 2.12
N ILE A 347 -9.96 1.79 1.21
CA ILE A 347 -10.48 1.13 0.01
C ILE A 347 -9.31 0.71 -0.88
N GLY A 348 -8.32 1.57 -1.07
CA GLY A 348 -7.10 1.25 -1.81
C GLY A 348 -6.33 0.08 -1.20
N ASN A 349 -6.19 0.03 0.14
CA ASN A 349 -5.55 -1.10 0.82
C ASN A 349 -6.28 -2.43 0.55
N LYS A 350 -7.62 -2.42 0.52
CA LYS A 350 -8.39 -3.62 0.19
C LYS A 350 -8.27 -3.98 -1.30
N LEU A 351 -8.26 -2.98 -2.18
CA LEU A 351 -8.00 -3.17 -3.61
C LEU A 351 -6.62 -3.81 -3.83
N SER A 352 -5.60 -3.40 -3.05
CA SER A 352 -4.28 -4.04 -3.08
C SER A 352 -4.35 -5.54 -2.78
N GLY A 353 -5.19 -5.97 -1.82
CA GLY A 353 -5.41 -7.39 -1.53
C GLY A 353 -6.02 -8.13 -2.73
N VAL A 354 -7.00 -7.52 -3.40
CA VAL A 354 -7.60 -8.07 -4.64
C VAL A 354 -6.57 -8.13 -5.76
N LEU A 355 -5.78 -7.07 -5.96
CA LEU A 355 -4.71 -7.08 -6.95
C LEU A 355 -3.64 -8.12 -6.63
N ALA A 356 -3.29 -8.28 -5.35
CA ALA A 356 -2.31 -9.28 -4.93
C ALA A 356 -2.77 -10.72 -5.21
N SER A 357 -4.08 -11.00 -5.15
CA SER A 357 -4.60 -12.35 -5.50
C SER A 357 -4.41 -12.68 -6.98
N LEU A 358 -4.30 -11.68 -7.85
CA LEU A 358 -3.98 -11.87 -9.27
C LEU A 358 -2.53 -12.34 -9.50
N TRP A 359 -1.66 -12.21 -8.50
CA TRP A 359 -0.28 -12.69 -8.58
C TRP A 359 -0.18 -14.17 -8.94
N ASP A 360 -1.01 -14.98 -8.33
CA ASP A 360 -1.03 -16.43 -8.57
C ASP A 360 -1.85 -16.83 -9.80
N THR A 361 -2.60 -15.89 -10.41
CA THR A 361 -3.39 -16.13 -11.61
C THR A 361 -2.52 -16.15 -12.87
N TYR A 362 -1.49 -15.30 -12.94
CA TYR A 362 -0.66 -15.15 -14.12
C TYR A 362 0.64 -15.94 -14.01
N ASP A 363 0.91 -16.80 -14.98
CA ASP A 363 2.19 -17.51 -15.09
C ASP A 363 3.31 -16.56 -15.50
N ASN A 364 3.02 -15.66 -16.45
CA ASN A 364 3.92 -14.57 -16.79
C ASN A 364 3.71 -13.39 -15.81
N LYS A 365 4.70 -13.13 -14.96
CA LYS A 365 4.63 -12.04 -13.96
C LYS A 365 4.63 -10.64 -14.58
N GLN A 366 5.02 -10.51 -15.85
CA GLN A 366 4.89 -9.24 -16.56
C GLN A 366 3.43 -8.82 -16.69
N ASP A 367 2.50 -9.75 -16.96
CA ASP A 367 1.08 -9.45 -17.16
C ASP A 367 0.48 -8.86 -15.89
N PHE A 368 0.87 -9.38 -14.73
CA PHE A 368 0.53 -8.79 -13.43
C PHE A 368 0.99 -7.33 -13.31
N PHE A 369 2.24 -7.04 -13.66
CA PHE A 369 2.77 -5.68 -13.58
C PHE A 369 2.17 -4.77 -14.66
N TRP A 370 1.88 -5.26 -15.87
CA TRP A 370 1.20 -4.48 -16.90
C TRP A 370 -0.21 -4.04 -16.49
N ILE A 371 -0.97 -4.88 -15.78
CA ILE A 371 -2.27 -4.49 -15.21
C ILE A 371 -2.10 -3.34 -14.22
N ASN A 372 -1.13 -3.44 -13.31
CA ASN A 372 -0.86 -2.39 -12.32
C ASN A 372 -0.40 -1.08 -12.97
N PHE A 373 0.45 -1.17 -14.00
CA PHE A 373 0.83 -0.01 -14.82
C PHE A 373 -0.39 0.62 -15.49
N GLY A 374 -1.26 -0.18 -16.10
CA GLY A 374 -2.48 0.28 -16.75
C GLY A 374 -3.43 1.00 -15.79
N LEU A 375 -3.60 0.48 -14.57
CA LEU A 375 -4.43 1.11 -13.54
C LEU A 375 -3.88 2.48 -13.11
N LEU A 376 -2.56 2.60 -12.89
CA LEU A 376 -1.94 3.88 -12.55
C LEU A 376 -1.94 4.86 -13.71
N MET A 377 -1.72 4.40 -14.94
CA MET A 377 -1.83 5.23 -16.14
C MET A 377 -3.25 5.73 -16.36
N PHE A 378 -4.25 4.89 -16.13
CA PHE A 378 -5.65 5.29 -16.18
C PHE A 378 -5.96 6.38 -15.13
N ALA A 379 -5.52 6.19 -13.88
CA ALA A 379 -5.64 7.19 -12.82
C ALA A 379 -4.93 8.51 -13.19
N THR A 380 -3.73 8.40 -13.76
CA THR A 380 -2.94 9.54 -14.25
C THR A 380 -3.69 10.31 -15.33
N MET A 381 -4.22 9.60 -16.32
CA MET A 381 -4.96 10.17 -17.46
C MET A 381 -6.22 10.89 -16.99
N LEU A 382 -7.01 10.27 -16.09
CA LEU A 382 -8.16 10.92 -15.47
C LEU A 382 -7.76 12.20 -14.75
N MET A 383 -6.67 12.17 -13.97
CA MET A 383 -6.21 13.35 -13.24
C MET A 383 -5.78 14.47 -14.20
N PHE A 384 -5.07 14.16 -15.29
CA PHE A 384 -4.67 15.15 -16.31
C PHE A 384 -5.90 15.76 -17.03
N ILE A 385 -6.89 14.96 -17.37
CA ILE A 385 -8.14 15.45 -18.00
C ILE A 385 -8.85 16.45 -17.07
N LEU A 386 -8.85 16.15 -15.77
CA LEU A 386 -9.55 16.96 -14.77
C LEU A 386 -8.75 18.15 -14.25
N LEU A 387 -7.44 18.26 -14.58
CA LEU A 387 -6.56 19.31 -14.07
C LEU A 387 -7.11 20.73 -14.29
N LYS A 388 -7.65 20.99 -15.48
CA LYS A 388 -8.19 22.33 -15.81
C LYS A 388 -9.35 22.71 -14.88
N GLN A 389 -10.23 21.75 -14.58
CA GLN A 389 -11.37 21.98 -13.70
C GLN A 389 -10.91 22.12 -12.24
N LEU A 390 -10.02 21.23 -11.79
CA LEU A 390 -9.49 21.25 -10.43
C LEU A 390 -8.70 22.54 -10.14
N ASN A 391 -7.87 22.98 -11.06
CA ASN A 391 -7.12 24.22 -10.94
C ASN A 391 -8.06 25.44 -10.89
N LYS A 392 -9.12 25.46 -11.70
CA LYS A 392 -10.12 26.53 -11.65
C LYS A 392 -10.80 26.60 -10.28
N VAL A 393 -11.22 25.47 -9.73
CA VAL A 393 -11.86 25.40 -8.40
C VAL A 393 -10.89 25.90 -7.30
N MET A 394 -9.61 25.55 -7.39
CA MET A 394 -8.61 26.01 -6.43
C MET A 394 -8.39 27.53 -6.52
N GLN A 395 -8.29 28.07 -7.73
CA GLN A 395 -8.16 29.51 -7.95
C GLN A 395 -9.39 30.30 -7.43
N GLU A 396 -10.61 29.80 -7.67
CA GLU A 396 -11.85 30.40 -7.15
C GLU A 396 -11.87 30.47 -5.60
N LYS A 397 -11.19 29.55 -4.93
CA LYS A 397 -11.01 29.55 -3.46
C LYS A 397 -9.73 30.25 -2.99
N GLY A 398 -8.97 30.91 -3.88
CA GLY A 398 -7.73 31.61 -3.55
C GLY A 398 -6.56 30.70 -3.12
N ILE A 399 -6.59 29.43 -3.56
CA ILE A 399 -5.57 28.43 -3.25
C ILE A 399 -4.64 28.29 -4.45
N HIS A 400 -3.38 28.55 -4.24
CA HIS A 400 -2.32 28.47 -5.26
C HIS A 400 -1.42 27.26 -5.07
#